data_5cf729e171ef91c11820f02f12e38b78
#
_entry.id   5cf729e171ef91c11820f02f12e38b78
#
_cell.length_a   1.000
_cell.length_b   1.000
_cell.length_c   1.000
_cell.angle_alpha   90.00
_cell.angle_beta   90.00
_cell.angle_gamma   90.00
#
_symmetry.space_group_name_H-M   'P 1'
#
loop_
_entity.id
_entity.type
_entity.pdbx_description
1 polymer ?
#
loop_
_entity_poly.entity_id
_entity_poly.type
_entity_poly.pdbx_seq_one_letter_code
_entity_poly.pdbx_strand_id
1 'polypeptide(L)'
;IDGEIQGEYIEVGAFIGDVCHGAARITNNNTANSYVAFLTVYGANEDIYKYVTFRLYDHNNQQELDLVSNSTVEFHADDIIGDVYDPFPVAYNSVAETNGIKYGSLPSAVAAAQDGGVVTLINTSEGPGVKINKNVTINFDSKTYTFNQAVGSSGTQSNGFQILENNTVTLMNGTLNVAEEAKDKFY
;
A
#
# COMPACT_ATOMS: atom_id res chain seq x y z
N ILE A 1 10.90 4.82 8.65
CA ILE A 1 9.63 4.94 7.91
C ILE A 1 9.22 6.39 8.05
N ASP A 2 9.20 7.11 6.93
CA ASP A 2 8.82 8.52 6.91
C ASP A 2 7.33 8.66 7.24
N GLY A 3 7.01 9.48 8.24
CA GLY A 3 5.68 10.00 8.48
C GLY A 3 4.92 9.35 9.63
N GLU A 4 3.65 9.14 9.47
CA GLU A 4 2.64 9.04 10.52
C GLU A 4 2.39 7.64 11.09
N ILE A 5 3.00 6.58 10.51
CA ILE A 5 2.85 5.21 11.00
C ILE A 5 4.03 4.90 11.91
N GLN A 6 3.86 5.14 13.19
CA GLN A 6 4.91 4.99 14.20
C GLN A 6 4.35 4.26 15.42
N GLY A 7 5.02 3.21 15.85
CA GLY A 7 4.67 2.49 17.06
C GLY A 7 4.97 0.99 17.01
N GLU A 8 5.08 0.38 18.16
CA GLU A 8 5.40 -1.04 18.30
C GLU A 8 4.33 -1.99 17.76
N TYR A 9 3.17 -1.46 17.35
CA TYR A 9 2.11 -2.22 16.67
C TYR A 9 2.38 -2.42 15.17
N ILE A 10 3.44 -1.81 14.64
CA ILE A 10 3.86 -1.95 13.24
C ILE A 10 4.91 -3.05 13.14
N GLU A 11 4.73 -3.93 12.17
CA GLU A 11 5.66 -5.00 11.82
C GLU A 11 6.10 -4.86 10.37
N VAL A 12 7.39 -5.05 10.09
CA VAL A 12 7.93 -5.06 8.74
C VAL A 12 8.29 -6.49 8.39
N GLY A 13 7.77 -6.98 7.27
CA GLY A 13 8.12 -8.26 6.67
C GLY A 13 9.00 -8.09 5.43
N ALA A 14 9.97 -8.99 5.26
CA ALA A 14 10.74 -9.15 4.04
C ALA A 14 10.20 -10.32 3.23
N PHE A 15 10.00 -10.13 1.94
CA PHE A 15 9.40 -11.09 1.04
C PHE A 15 10.32 -11.38 -0.15
N ILE A 16 10.40 -12.64 -0.54
CA ILE A 16 10.96 -13.07 -1.83
C ILE A 16 9.80 -13.67 -2.61
N GLY A 17 9.38 -12.97 -3.67
CA GLY A 17 8.07 -13.22 -4.28
C GLY A 17 6.94 -12.96 -3.27
N ASP A 18 6.03 -13.92 -3.12
CA ASP A 18 4.90 -13.80 -2.18
C ASP A 18 5.14 -14.51 -0.83
N VAL A 19 6.33 -15.04 -0.60
CA VAL A 19 6.68 -15.74 0.64
C VAL A 19 7.40 -14.79 1.60
N CYS A 20 6.92 -14.74 2.85
CA CYS A 20 7.59 -14.00 3.91
C CYS A 20 8.81 -14.78 4.41
N HIS A 21 9.98 -14.17 4.33
CA HIS A 21 11.27 -14.74 4.72
C HIS A 21 11.80 -14.17 6.04
N GLY A 22 11.05 -13.30 6.68
CA GLY A 22 11.37 -12.74 8.00
C GLY A 22 10.49 -11.54 8.31
N ALA A 23 10.20 -11.33 9.59
CA ALA A 23 9.43 -10.17 10.04
C ALA A 23 9.97 -9.67 11.40
N ALA A 24 9.86 -8.37 11.64
CA ALA A 24 10.22 -7.76 12.90
C ALA A 24 9.34 -6.52 13.17
N ARG A 25 9.01 -6.32 14.45
CA ARG A 25 8.34 -5.08 14.88
C ARG A 25 9.31 -3.91 14.83
N ILE A 26 8.78 -2.75 14.50
CA ILE A 26 9.58 -1.52 14.56
C ILE A 26 9.78 -1.09 16.01
N THR A 27 10.93 -0.53 16.27
CA THR A 27 11.30 0.08 17.54
C THR A 27 11.83 1.49 17.31
N ASN A 28 11.70 2.34 18.32
CA ASN A 28 12.30 3.67 18.25
C ASN A 28 13.83 3.55 18.34
N ASN A 29 14.52 4.05 17.35
CA ASN A 29 15.97 4.19 17.34
C ASN A 29 16.37 5.64 17.63
N ASN A 30 16.69 5.93 18.88
CA ASN A 30 17.09 7.28 19.30
C ASN A 30 18.38 7.76 18.62
N THR A 31 19.24 6.84 18.15
CA THR A 31 20.50 7.17 17.48
C THR A 31 20.27 7.72 16.09
N ALA A 32 19.40 7.09 15.32
CA ALA A 32 19.01 7.53 13.97
C ALA A 32 17.81 8.50 13.99
N ASN A 33 17.24 8.79 15.18
CA ASN A 33 16.00 9.56 15.34
C ASN A 33 14.86 9.08 14.41
N SER A 34 14.70 7.77 14.31
CA SER A 34 13.77 7.10 13.41
C SER A 34 13.22 5.81 14.02
N TYR A 35 12.14 5.30 13.45
CA TYR A 35 11.67 3.95 13.75
C TYR A 35 12.36 2.96 12.83
N VAL A 36 12.89 1.87 13.38
CA VAL A 36 13.64 0.83 12.65
C VAL A 36 13.11 -0.56 12.99
N ALA A 37 13.23 -1.50 12.05
CA ALA A 37 13.06 -2.91 12.27
C ALA A 37 14.43 -3.60 12.13
N PHE A 38 14.83 -4.37 13.13
CA PHE A 38 15.99 -5.27 13.04
C PHE A 38 15.52 -6.59 12.46
N LEU A 39 15.68 -6.73 11.15
CA LEU A 39 15.05 -7.78 10.38
C LEU A 39 16.09 -8.85 10.00
N THR A 40 15.86 -10.10 10.36
CA THR A 40 16.63 -11.23 9.86
C THR A 40 15.83 -11.90 8.74
N VAL A 41 16.45 -12.01 7.57
CA VAL A 41 15.84 -12.61 6.37
C VAL A 41 16.47 -13.99 6.16
N TYR A 42 15.64 -15.02 6.11
CA TYR A 42 16.06 -16.39 5.90
C TYR A 42 15.71 -16.83 4.48
N GLY A 43 16.63 -17.48 3.78
CA GLY A 43 16.39 -18.01 2.44
C GLY A 43 17.15 -19.29 2.19
N ALA A 44 16.74 -20.00 1.14
CA ALA A 44 17.44 -21.19 0.63
C ALA A 44 18.45 -20.79 -0.48
N ASN A 45 19.26 -21.73 -0.94
CA ASN A 45 20.21 -21.48 -2.03
C ASN A 45 19.55 -21.00 -3.33
N GLU A 46 18.30 -21.39 -3.54
CA GLU A 46 17.50 -20.98 -4.70
C GLU A 46 16.97 -19.54 -4.60
N ASP A 47 17.09 -18.90 -3.43
CA ASP A 47 16.70 -17.51 -3.20
C ASP A 47 17.84 -16.52 -3.40
N ILE A 48 19.07 -17.01 -3.50
CA ILE A 48 20.25 -16.18 -3.77
C ILE A 48 20.06 -15.42 -5.09
N TYR A 49 20.35 -14.11 -5.08
CA TYR A 49 20.14 -13.14 -6.15
C TYR A 49 18.68 -12.82 -6.48
N LYS A 50 17.70 -13.34 -5.73
CA LYS A 50 16.33 -12.87 -5.87
C LYS A 50 16.12 -11.54 -5.13
N TYR A 51 15.22 -10.72 -5.66
CA TYR A 51 14.91 -9.44 -5.03
C TYR A 51 14.07 -9.63 -3.78
N VAL A 52 14.44 -8.88 -2.75
CA VAL A 52 13.70 -8.75 -1.50
C VAL A 52 12.81 -7.52 -1.58
N THR A 53 11.54 -7.70 -1.32
CA THR A 53 10.57 -6.61 -1.15
C THR A 53 10.13 -6.52 0.30
N PHE A 54 9.61 -5.36 0.70
CA PHE A 54 9.20 -5.14 2.08
C PHE A 54 7.72 -4.79 2.13
N ARG A 55 7.04 -5.33 3.14
CA ARG A 55 5.66 -4.97 3.46
C ARG A 55 5.56 -4.60 4.93
N LEU A 56 4.65 -3.69 5.23
CA LEU A 56 4.32 -3.27 6.57
C LEU A 56 2.98 -3.88 6.95
N TYR A 57 2.89 -4.42 8.16
CA TYR A 57 1.63 -4.84 8.74
C TYR A 57 1.31 -3.98 9.96
N ASP A 58 0.15 -3.31 9.92
CA ASP A 58 -0.41 -2.55 11.02
C ASP A 58 -1.35 -3.45 11.83
N HIS A 59 -0.93 -3.87 13.02
CA HIS A 59 -1.70 -4.76 13.88
C HIS A 59 -2.96 -4.10 14.47
N ASN A 60 -2.99 -2.77 14.60
CA ASN A 60 -4.16 -2.06 15.11
C ASN A 60 -5.28 -1.99 14.08
N ASN A 61 -4.91 -1.73 12.84
CA ASN A 61 -5.87 -1.60 11.74
C ASN A 61 -6.02 -2.88 10.92
N GLN A 62 -5.24 -3.93 11.22
CA GLN A 62 -5.20 -5.21 10.49
C GLN A 62 -4.97 -4.99 8.97
N GLN A 63 -4.04 -4.11 8.65
CA GLN A 63 -3.78 -3.69 7.29
C GLN A 63 -2.34 -4.02 6.88
N GLU A 64 -2.19 -4.63 5.71
CA GLU A 64 -0.90 -4.82 5.03
C GLU A 64 -0.70 -3.72 3.98
N LEU A 65 0.51 -3.20 3.91
CA LEU A 65 0.87 -2.07 3.05
C LEU A 65 2.26 -2.31 2.45
N ASP A 66 2.39 -2.10 1.15
CA ASP A 66 3.69 -2.21 0.49
C ASP A 66 4.63 -1.08 0.92
N LEU A 67 5.87 -1.44 1.21
CA LEU A 67 6.96 -0.50 1.41
C LEU A 67 7.79 -0.40 0.13
N VAL A 68 8.19 0.81 -0.20
CA VAL A 68 9.09 1.09 -1.31
C VAL A 68 10.42 1.57 -0.79
N SER A 69 11.50 1.26 -1.51
CA SER A 69 12.84 1.75 -1.25
C SER A 69 13.43 2.39 -2.49
N ASN A 70 14.39 3.28 -2.31
CA ASN A 70 15.08 3.94 -3.42
C ASN A 70 16.13 3.04 -4.10
N SER A 71 16.40 1.87 -3.53
CA SER A 71 17.33 0.88 -4.07
C SER A 71 16.76 -0.53 -3.92
N THR A 72 17.15 -1.40 -4.84
CA THR A 72 16.80 -2.81 -4.79
C THR A 72 17.71 -3.56 -3.82
N VAL A 73 17.14 -4.53 -3.13
CA VAL A 73 17.87 -5.46 -2.26
C VAL A 73 17.81 -6.84 -2.90
N GLU A 74 18.96 -7.47 -3.13
CA GLU A 74 19.05 -8.87 -3.51
C GLU A 74 19.38 -9.70 -2.28
N PHE A 75 18.83 -10.89 -2.20
CA PHE A 75 19.14 -11.81 -1.10
C PHE A 75 20.50 -12.46 -1.32
N HIS A 76 21.41 -12.26 -0.36
CA HIS A 76 22.69 -12.95 -0.27
C HIS A 76 22.85 -13.48 1.16
N ALA A 77 23.40 -14.68 1.30
CA ALA A 77 23.69 -15.23 2.60
C ALA A 77 24.73 -14.37 3.32
N ASP A 78 24.52 -14.16 4.61
CA ASP A 78 25.41 -13.40 5.51
C ASP A 78 25.60 -11.91 5.19
N ASP A 79 24.82 -11.34 4.25
CA ASP A 79 24.82 -9.91 3.99
C ASP A 79 24.17 -9.11 5.13
N ILE A 80 24.74 -7.94 5.39
CA ILE A 80 24.19 -6.94 6.32
C ILE A 80 23.88 -5.68 5.53
N ILE A 81 22.63 -5.23 5.58
CA ILE A 81 22.15 -4.05 4.86
C ILE A 81 21.63 -3.03 5.86
N GLY A 82 22.31 -1.89 5.93
CA GLY A 82 22.08 -0.85 6.92
C GLY A 82 22.57 -1.24 8.32
N ASP A 83 22.60 -0.27 9.20
CA ASP A 83 22.95 -0.43 10.61
C ASP A 83 22.17 0.53 11.51
N VAL A 84 22.50 0.60 12.80
CA VAL A 84 21.82 1.47 13.77
C VAL A 84 22.04 2.95 13.55
N TYR A 85 23.08 3.35 12.80
CA TYR A 85 23.43 4.74 12.51
C TYR A 85 22.94 5.17 11.13
N ASP A 86 22.93 4.23 10.19
CA ASP A 86 22.50 4.42 8.80
C ASP A 86 21.59 3.27 8.37
N PRO A 87 20.33 3.25 8.85
CA PRO A 87 19.39 2.19 8.52
C PRO A 87 18.98 2.28 7.04
N PHE A 88 18.77 1.11 6.42
CA PHE A 88 18.26 1.04 5.05
C PHE A 88 16.88 1.71 4.96
N PRO A 89 16.71 2.75 4.11
CA PRO A 89 15.48 3.51 4.08
C PRO A 89 14.38 2.79 3.30
N VAL A 90 13.25 2.63 3.93
CA VAL A 90 12.00 2.20 3.28
C VAL A 90 10.90 3.22 3.57
N ALA A 91 10.07 3.49 2.58
CA ALA A 91 8.98 4.45 2.69
C ALA A 91 7.64 3.76 2.44
N TYR A 92 6.62 4.22 3.12
CA TYR A 92 5.26 3.79 2.88
C TYR A 92 4.71 4.42 1.61
N ASN A 93 4.22 3.60 0.69
CA ASN A 93 3.59 4.09 -0.53
C ASN A 93 2.13 4.50 -0.25
N SER A 94 1.95 5.72 0.20
CA SER A 94 0.61 6.27 0.44
C SER A 94 -0.08 6.59 -0.89
N VAL A 95 -1.22 5.99 -1.16
CA VAL A 95 -2.04 6.24 -2.35
C VAL A 95 -3.12 7.29 -2.08
N ALA A 96 -3.81 7.17 -0.97
CA ALA A 96 -4.92 8.04 -0.63
C ALA A 96 -4.99 8.29 0.89
N GLU A 97 -5.70 9.37 1.27
CA GLU A 97 -5.91 9.75 2.65
C GLU A 97 -7.40 9.95 2.93
N THR A 98 -7.84 9.58 4.12
CA THR A 98 -9.14 9.94 4.68
C THR A 98 -9.04 10.09 6.19
N ASN A 99 -9.74 11.07 6.78
CA ASN A 99 -9.73 11.36 8.22
C ASN A 99 -8.31 11.57 8.80
N GLY A 100 -7.36 12.12 8.02
CA GLY A 100 -5.97 12.32 8.43
C GLY A 100 -5.12 11.04 8.43
N ILE A 101 -5.64 9.90 7.97
CA ILE A 101 -4.93 8.63 7.89
C ILE A 101 -4.65 8.29 6.43
N LYS A 102 -3.40 7.92 6.15
CA LYS A 102 -2.93 7.53 4.82
C LYS A 102 -3.08 6.03 4.59
N TYR A 103 -3.43 5.65 3.37
CA TYR A 103 -3.68 4.28 2.95
C TYR A 103 -2.91 3.93 1.69
N GLY A 104 -2.38 2.72 1.61
CA GLY A 104 -1.62 2.20 0.46
C GLY A 104 -2.46 1.86 -0.76
N SER A 105 -3.78 1.99 -0.67
CA SER A 105 -4.66 1.80 -1.82
C SER A 105 -5.91 2.67 -1.72
N LEU A 106 -6.46 3.03 -2.88
CA LEU A 106 -7.74 3.74 -2.94
C LEU A 106 -8.90 2.92 -2.37
N PRO A 107 -9.04 1.60 -2.63
CA PRO A 107 -10.07 0.78 -1.99
C PRO A 107 -10.02 0.80 -0.47
N SER A 108 -8.83 0.69 0.14
CA SER A 108 -8.66 0.72 1.59
C SER A 108 -9.06 2.08 2.18
N ALA A 109 -8.66 3.19 1.55
CA ALA A 109 -9.06 4.52 1.98
C ALA A 109 -10.58 4.73 1.91
N VAL A 110 -11.22 4.27 0.82
CA VAL A 110 -12.68 4.33 0.67
C VAL A 110 -13.39 3.45 1.70
N ALA A 111 -12.88 2.25 1.98
CA ALA A 111 -13.44 1.38 3.01
C ALA A 111 -13.39 2.02 4.40
N ALA A 112 -12.31 2.72 4.74
CA ALA A 112 -12.11 3.38 6.02
C ALA A 112 -12.82 4.75 6.14
N ALA A 113 -13.22 5.37 5.03
CA ALA A 113 -13.94 6.64 5.05
C ALA A 113 -15.27 6.51 5.81
N GLN A 114 -15.64 7.57 6.53
CA GLN A 114 -16.97 7.69 7.13
C GLN A 114 -18.02 7.91 6.04
N ASP A 115 -19.30 7.61 6.36
CA ASP A 115 -20.40 7.95 5.45
C ASP A 115 -20.48 9.46 5.22
N GLY A 116 -20.51 9.89 3.97
CA GLY A 116 -20.41 11.30 3.57
C GLY A 116 -18.98 11.88 3.63
N GLY A 117 -17.97 11.07 3.97
CA GLY A 117 -16.58 11.50 4.12
C GLY A 117 -15.88 11.80 2.78
N VAL A 118 -14.66 12.33 2.90
CA VAL A 118 -13.80 12.66 1.76
C VAL A 118 -12.56 11.74 1.77
N VAL A 119 -12.27 11.18 0.62
CA VAL A 119 -11.02 10.47 0.34
C VAL A 119 -10.22 11.31 -0.66
N THR A 120 -8.99 11.66 -0.33
CA THR A 120 -8.11 12.45 -1.21
C THR A 120 -6.97 11.58 -1.73
N LEU A 121 -6.77 11.56 -3.04
CA LEU A 121 -5.62 10.87 -3.64
C LEU A 121 -4.34 11.67 -3.35
N ILE A 122 -3.32 11.01 -2.79
CA ILE A 122 -2.06 11.65 -2.42
C ILE A 122 -1.04 11.58 -3.56
N ASN A 123 -1.02 10.46 -4.28
CA ASN A 123 -0.12 10.22 -5.40
C ASN A 123 -0.88 9.71 -6.63
N THR A 124 -0.38 10.03 -7.83
CA THR A 124 -0.79 9.31 -9.05
C THR A 124 -0.45 7.84 -8.85
N SER A 125 -1.42 6.97 -9.05
CA SER A 125 -1.28 5.56 -8.70
C SER A 125 -2.13 4.66 -9.59
N GLU A 126 -1.82 3.39 -9.52
CA GLU A 126 -2.53 2.31 -10.18
C GLU A 126 -3.05 1.33 -9.13
N GLY A 127 -4.19 0.72 -9.40
CA GLY A 127 -4.77 -0.27 -8.51
C GLY A 127 -6.11 -0.82 -8.96
N PRO A 128 -6.70 -1.71 -8.16
CA PRO A 128 -7.98 -2.32 -8.49
C PRO A 128 -9.13 -1.33 -8.44
N GLY A 129 -10.22 -1.70 -9.08
CA GLY A 129 -11.50 -1.00 -8.95
C GLY A 129 -12.00 -0.96 -7.52
N VAL A 130 -12.96 -0.10 -7.26
CA VAL A 130 -13.45 0.17 -5.91
C VAL A 130 -14.93 -0.18 -5.79
N LYS A 131 -15.26 -1.04 -4.82
CA LYS A 131 -16.64 -1.28 -4.42
C LYS A 131 -17.04 -0.33 -3.31
N ILE A 132 -18.12 0.45 -3.51
CA ILE A 132 -18.53 1.54 -2.62
C ILE A 132 -19.93 1.26 -2.08
N ASN A 133 -20.04 1.17 -0.76
CA ASN A 133 -21.28 0.87 -0.03
C ASN A 133 -21.69 1.99 0.94
N LYS A 134 -21.23 3.20 0.67
CA LYS A 134 -21.50 4.41 1.48
C LYS A 134 -21.47 5.65 0.61
N ASN A 135 -21.96 6.77 1.12
CA ASN A 135 -21.77 8.06 0.49
C ASN A 135 -20.31 8.49 0.66
N VAL A 136 -19.64 8.92 -0.40
CA VAL A 136 -18.25 9.34 -0.31
C VAL A 136 -17.90 10.33 -1.44
N THR A 137 -17.03 11.29 -1.14
CA THR A 137 -16.37 12.11 -2.15
C THR A 137 -14.96 11.61 -2.37
N ILE A 138 -14.58 11.33 -3.60
CA ILE A 138 -13.21 10.98 -3.99
C ILE A 138 -12.62 12.18 -4.73
N ASN A 139 -11.70 12.87 -4.07
CA ASN A 139 -10.96 13.99 -4.62
C ASN A 139 -9.61 13.48 -5.14
N PHE A 140 -9.42 13.49 -6.45
CA PHE A 140 -8.16 13.05 -7.06
C PHE A 140 -7.05 14.11 -6.95
N ASP A 141 -7.34 15.32 -6.51
CA ASP A 141 -6.37 16.39 -6.27
C ASP A 141 -5.38 16.57 -7.45
N SER A 142 -5.94 16.66 -8.66
CA SER A 142 -5.19 16.78 -9.94
C SER A 142 -4.32 15.58 -10.32
N LYS A 143 -4.48 14.45 -9.63
CA LYS A 143 -3.73 13.21 -9.89
C LYS A 143 -4.52 12.24 -10.77
N THR A 144 -3.85 11.21 -11.23
CA THR A 144 -4.42 10.13 -12.05
C THR A 144 -4.52 8.85 -11.24
N TYR A 145 -5.68 8.19 -11.30
CA TYR A 145 -5.83 6.82 -10.84
C TYR A 145 -6.09 5.89 -12.03
N THR A 146 -5.27 4.87 -12.19
CA THR A 146 -5.35 3.90 -13.28
C THR A 146 -5.90 2.58 -12.75
N PHE A 147 -7.01 2.10 -13.28
CA PHE A 147 -7.56 0.80 -12.93
C PHE A 147 -6.80 -0.32 -13.64
N ASN A 148 -6.24 -1.27 -12.89
CA ASN A 148 -5.59 -2.48 -13.41
C ASN A 148 -6.41 -3.75 -13.22
N GLN A 149 -7.45 -3.71 -12.39
CA GLN A 149 -8.35 -4.82 -12.14
C GLN A 149 -9.78 -4.31 -11.95
N ALA A 150 -10.72 -4.89 -12.68
CA ALA A 150 -12.13 -4.56 -12.55
C ALA A 150 -12.75 -5.18 -11.31
N VAL A 151 -13.78 -4.51 -10.77
CA VAL A 151 -14.64 -5.03 -9.69
C VAL A 151 -16.06 -5.24 -10.20
N GLY A 152 -16.87 -5.96 -9.42
CA GLY A 152 -18.25 -6.25 -9.80
C GLY A 152 -18.87 -7.34 -8.94
N SER A 153 -20.05 -7.77 -9.35
CA SER A 153 -20.72 -8.94 -8.77
C SER A 153 -20.08 -10.24 -9.30
N SER A 154 -20.28 -11.34 -8.61
CA SER A 154 -19.75 -12.65 -9.01
C SER A 154 -20.10 -12.97 -10.47
N GLY A 155 -19.09 -13.25 -11.28
CA GLY A 155 -19.22 -13.59 -12.69
C GLY A 155 -19.30 -12.40 -13.68
N THR A 156 -19.37 -11.15 -13.19
CA THR A 156 -19.42 -9.94 -14.02
C THR A 156 -18.60 -8.80 -13.40
N GLN A 157 -17.28 -8.97 -13.37
CA GLN A 157 -16.36 -7.94 -12.88
C GLN A 157 -15.94 -7.05 -14.05
N SER A 158 -16.59 -5.90 -14.21
CA SER A 158 -16.38 -5.00 -15.34
C SER A 158 -16.35 -3.51 -14.98
N ASN A 159 -16.33 -3.18 -13.68
CA ASN A 159 -16.43 -1.80 -13.23
C ASN A 159 -15.12 -1.28 -12.63
N GLY A 160 -14.76 -0.04 -12.92
CA GLY A 160 -13.78 0.70 -12.14
C GLY A 160 -14.34 1.08 -10.76
N PHE A 161 -15.56 1.61 -10.74
CA PHE A 161 -16.32 1.84 -9.50
C PHE A 161 -17.62 1.04 -9.54
N GLN A 162 -17.83 0.20 -8.52
CA GLN A 162 -19.13 -0.41 -8.25
C GLN A 162 -19.80 0.31 -7.10
N ILE A 163 -20.75 1.18 -7.39
CA ILE A 163 -21.54 1.90 -6.39
C ILE A 163 -22.76 1.06 -6.04
N LEU A 164 -22.87 0.68 -4.77
CA LEU A 164 -24.00 -0.10 -4.31
C LEU A 164 -25.25 0.79 -4.11
N GLU A 165 -26.41 0.12 -4.06
CA GLU A 165 -27.71 0.78 -3.98
C GLU A 165 -27.80 1.79 -2.83
N ASN A 166 -28.53 2.88 -3.06
CA ASN A 166 -28.77 3.98 -2.12
C ASN A 166 -27.52 4.78 -1.69
N ASN A 167 -26.43 4.70 -2.44
CA ASN A 167 -25.23 5.48 -2.16
C ASN A 167 -24.97 6.52 -3.24
N THR A 168 -24.40 7.64 -2.83
CA THR A 168 -23.98 8.74 -3.71
C THR A 168 -22.47 8.87 -3.67
N VAL A 169 -21.82 8.86 -4.83
CA VAL A 169 -20.39 9.06 -4.96
C VAL A 169 -20.11 10.29 -5.80
N THR A 170 -19.31 11.20 -5.27
CA THR A 170 -18.81 12.35 -5.99
C THR A 170 -17.37 12.12 -6.37
N LEU A 171 -17.04 12.22 -7.66
CA LEU A 171 -15.67 12.16 -8.20
C LEU A 171 -15.26 13.55 -8.63
N MET A 172 -14.09 14.03 -8.22
CA MET A 172 -13.67 15.39 -8.55
C MET A 172 -12.15 15.54 -8.68
N ASN A 173 -11.77 16.56 -9.47
CA ASN A 173 -10.41 17.10 -9.55
C ASN A 173 -9.34 16.10 -10.00
N GLY A 174 -9.54 15.31 -11.04
CA GLY A 174 -8.47 14.43 -11.54
C GLY A 174 -8.84 13.60 -12.75
N THR A 175 -8.03 12.60 -13.02
CA THR A 175 -8.13 11.75 -14.20
C THR A 175 -8.28 10.28 -13.78
N LEU A 176 -9.15 9.58 -14.50
CA LEU A 176 -9.31 8.13 -14.41
C LEU A 176 -8.85 7.49 -15.72
N ASN A 177 -8.03 6.47 -15.60
CA ASN A 177 -7.56 5.65 -16.72
C ASN A 177 -7.86 4.17 -16.46
N VAL A 178 -7.70 3.38 -17.50
CA VAL A 178 -7.65 1.91 -17.43
C VAL A 178 -6.30 1.48 -17.98
N ALA A 179 -5.62 0.60 -17.26
CA ALA A 179 -4.37 0.01 -17.69
C ALA A 179 -4.55 -0.75 -19.01
N GLU A 180 -3.57 -0.68 -19.90
CA GLU A 180 -3.70 -1.24 -21.26
C GLU A 180 -4.04 -2.74 -21.22
N GLU A 181 -3.38 -3.49 -20.33
CA GLU A 181 -3.56 -4.91 -20.12
C GLU A 181 -4.91 -5.29 -19.49
N ALA A 182 -5.63 -4.32 -18.96
CA ALA A 182 -6.91 -4.56 -18.29
C ALA A 182 -8.12 -4.06 -19.11
N LYS A 183 -7.91 -3.40 -20.24
CA LYS A 183 -8.97 -2.76 -21.03
C LYS A 183 -10.10 -3.70 -21.45
N ASP A 184 -9.80 -4.96 -21.70
CA ASP A 184 -10.77 -5.99 -22.09
C ASP A 184 -11.70 -6.41 -20.94
N LYS A 185 -11.44 -5.97 -19.72
CA LYS A 185 -12.23 -6.29 -18.51
C LYS A 185 -13.26 -5.20 -18.16
N PHE A 186 -13.17 -4.03 -18.79
CA PHE A 186 -14.07 -2.90 -18.50
C PHE A 186 -15.09 -2.72 -19.63
N TYR A 187 -16.38 -2.57 -19.28
CA TYR A 187 -17.50 -2.41 -20.22
C TYR A 187 -18.33 -1.19 -19.86
#